data_2c1aaf7ed7166c4c250cdf1b904b8e36
#
_entry.id   2c1aaf7ed7166c4c250cdf1b904b8e36
#
_cell.length_a   1.000
_cell.length_b   1.000
_cell.length_c   1.000
_cell.angle_alpha   90.00
_cell.angle_beta   90.00
_cell.angle_gamma   90.00
#
_symmetry.space_group_name_H-M   'P 1'
#
loop_
_entity.id
_entity.type
_entity.pdbx_description
1 polymer ?
#
loop_
_entity_poly.entity_id
_entity_poly.type
_entity_poly.pdbx_seq_one_letter_code
_entity_poly.pdbx_strand_id
1 'polypeptide(L)'
;MRAFQLIFLLCFACALSAAEVDYSTNHVTHGPMLGQVTENSVKVWARTHRAGDFTVRFGVEPGRLDQSSSVVTTDVARDHTGWVMLTGLKPQTAYHYQVYIGPVPSGPAGSFRTLPSTAAYREPVHNPRGLYNFRFQFGSCANQNPKGGIGPSLPAYATMMRELPGNALFSIMNGDFIYEEHRSLPVTDWLSQVGLTSTQTPAIVELAPNVVGLWQNYKSYLSRGVNLATWQRHMPTVFTFDDHDLVNDIRGCGTIGFRERRAVFRDIGVRAWQDYVGWANPFATKQDIHFGRATLTKGSDILVDPQADFTKLDLKQAANLHVHWATPSAGEDDMRLDSQPPGNPNAGVFGIAQVLDAHRLRITPAAYADSTGSYSIGRHSYGKFTVANCDYFLLDAKSHREMHDPKNPARKGLTFLGRDQKAWLLDEMRRSQSDFFFIVSSVNFMIPHSGAGGHEFTEGKDEAWTALLDEREELIQAFETLQKPVFILTADLHNSFAIKITDRVWEFASGPLNSVNHVPRDDEGNRPATGLFQSGPRTCDIRWSSYILPDLERSQRMYPYYCVVQVNNVHNMPQQLGGTRWVAYPHPQVIFQYYDGRTGEFQYSETISTQRAKL
;
A
#
# COMPACT_ATOMS: atom_id res chain seq x y z
N MET A 1 -28.72 -18.66 -70.04
CA MET A 1 -27.44 -17.95 -69.95
C MET A 1 -27.57 -16.85 -68.91
N ARG A 2 -27.10 -17.10 -67.70
CA ARG A 2 -26.99 -16.09 -66.63
C ARG A 2 -25.53 -16.10 -66.15
N ALA A 3 -24.87 -14.98 -66.35
CA ALA A 3 -23.47 -14.77 -65.94
C ALA A 3 -23.42 -14.52 -64.45
N PHE A 4 -22.60 -15.30 -63.74
CA PHE A 4 -22.19 -15.03 -62.34
C PHE A 4 -20.97 -14.12 -62.37
N GLN A 5 -21.10 -12.92 -61.85
CA GLN A 5 -19.95 -12.05 -61.53
C GLN A 5 -19.43 -12.43 -60.16
N LEU A 6 -18.18 -12.89 -60.09
CA LEU A 6 -17.41 -13.11 -58.88
C LEU A 6 -16.78 -11.78 -58.48
N ILE A 7 -17.20 -11.22 -57.33
CA ILE A 7 -16.54 -10.06 -56.74
C ILE A 7 -15.44 -10.58 -55.80
N PHE A 8 -14.18 -10.33 -56.16
CA PHE A 8 -13.02 -10.54 -55.32
C PHE A 8 -12.94 -9.37 -54.31
N LEU A 9 -13.22 -9.66 -53.01
CA LEU A 9 -12.90 -8.74 -51.90
C LEU A 9 -11.40 -8.89 -51.60
N LEU A 10 -10.61 -7.90 -51.97
CA LEU A 10 -9.24 -7.75 -51.48
C LEU A 10 -9.31 -7.23 -50.01
N CYS A 11 -9.07 -8.10 -49.02
CA CYS A 11 -8.74 -7.68 -47.68
C CYS A 11 -7.33 -7.12 -47.66
N PHE A 12 -7.19 -5.80 -47.61
CA PHE A 12 -5.96 -5.16 -47.20
C PHE A 12 -5.78 -5.37 -45.68
N ALA A 13 -4.96 -6.36 -45.31
CA ALA A 13 -4.45 -6.46 -43.96
C ALA A 13 -3.39 -5.35 -43.78
N CYS A 14 -3.77 -4.23 -43.21
CA CYS A 14 -2.81 -3.31 -42.63
C CYS A 14 -2.09 -4.02 -41.48
N ALA A 15 -0.95 -4.62 -41.77
CA ALA A 15 0.03 -4.96 -40.74
C ALA A 15 0.51 -3.64 -40.14
N LEU A 16 -0.06 -3.25 -38.97
CA LEU A 16 0.60 -2.30 -38.10
C LEU A 16 1.92 -2.96 -37.67
N SER A 17 3.03 -2.62 -38.34
CA SER A 17 4.35 -2.92 -37.81
C SER A 17 4.45 -2.17 -36.49
N ALA A 18 4.50 -2.90 -35.38
CA ALA A 18 4.97 -2.32 -34.15
C ALA A 18 6.33 -1.69 -34.45
N ALA A 19 6.44 -0.38 -34.30
CA ALA A 19 7.71 0.30 -34.47
C ALA A 19 8.71 -0.39 -33.53
N GLU A 20 9.80 -0.90 -34.10
CA GLU A 20 10.87 -1.49 -33.31
C GLU A 20 11.35 -0.42 -32.34
N VAL A 21 11.16 -0.65 -31.04
CA VAL A 21 11.56 0.31 -30.00
C VAL A 21 13.10 0.37 -30.08
N ASP A 22 13.62 1.51 -30.45
CA ASP A 22 15.07 1.73 -30.43
C ASP A 22 15.55 1.80 -28.97
N TYR A 23 16.02 0.66 -28.47
CA TYR A 23 16.57 0.51 -27.12
C TYR A 23 17.91 1.22 -26.92
N SER A 24 18.48 1.87 -27.96
CA SER A 24 19.68 2.68 -27.83
C SER A 24 19.42 4.02 -27.12
N THR A 25 18.16 4.52 -27.13
CA THR A 25 17.75 5.75 -26.46
C THR A 25 17.04 5.45 -25.13
N ASN A 26 17.32 6.23 -24.08
CA ASN A 26 16.60 6.10 -22.82
C ASN A 26 15.12 6.49 -23.01
N HIS A 27 14.21 5.80 -22.34
CA HIS A 27 12.76 6.06 -22.40
C HIS A 27 12.07 5.59 -21.11
N VAL A 28 10.86 6.10 -20.86
CA VAL A 28 10.02 5.64 -19.75
C VAL A 28 9.44 4.27 -20.07
N THR A 29 9.72 3.29 -19.23
CA THR A 29 9.22 1.91 -19.36
C THR A 29 7.95 1.65 -18.59
N HIS A 30 7.81 2.25 -17.37
CA HIS A 30 6.66 2.10 -16.49
C HIS A 30 6.26 3.45 -15.90
N GLY A 31 4.98 3.65 -15.70
CA GLY A 31 4.41 4.91 -15.26
C GLY A 31 3.99 5.81 -16.45
N PRO A 32 3.80 7.12 -16.22
CA PRO A 32 3.93 7.77 -14.92
C PRO A 32 2.83 7.37 -13.94
N MET A 33 3.12 7.50 -12.64
CA MET A 33 2.15 7.29 -11.55
C MET A 33 2.08 8.52 -10.66
N LEU A 34 0.92 8.74 -10.05
CA LEU A 34 0.65 9.85 -9.15
C LEU A 34 0.62 9.38 -7.69
N GLY A 35 1.35 10.09 -6.83
CA GLY A 35 1.32 9.91 -5.37
C GLY A 35 0.54 11.01 -4.67
N GLN A 36 0.83 11.20 -3.40
CA GLN A 36 0.19 12.20 -2.56
C GLN A 36 -0.04 13.53 -3.27
N VAL A 37 -1.29 13.98 -3.25
CA VAL A 37 -1.73 15.28 -3.76
C VAL A 37 -2.10 16.21 -2.59
N THR A 38 -1.82 17.49 -2.76
CA THR A 38 -2.24 18.55 -1.85
C THR A 38 -2.96 19.66 -2.61
N GLU A 39 -3.27 20.77 -1.97
CA GLU A 39 -3.84 21.93 -2.65
C GLU A 39 -2.87 22.59 -3.65
N ASN A 40 -1.55 22.35 -3.50
CA ASN A 40 -0.52 23.05 -4.28
C ASN A 40 0.63 22.15 -4.75
N SER A 41 0.52 20.84 -4.58
CA SER A 41 1.55 19.89 -5.01
C SER A 41 0.99 18.51 -5.34
N VAL A 42 1.77 17.73 -6.10
CA VAL A 42 1.55 16.30 -6.36
C VAL A 42 2.88 15.61 -6.59
N LYS A 43 3.01 14.35 -6.19
CA LYS A 43 4.17 13.52 -6.51
C LYS A 43 3.95 12.79 -7.82
N VAL A 44 4.99 12.72 -8.67
CA VAL A 44 5.00 11.99 -9.95
C VAL A 44 6.20 11.07 -10.00
N TRP A 45 5.98 9.81 -10.32
CA TRP A 45 7.00 8.76 -10.45
C TRP A 45 7.05 8.21 -11.87
N ALA A 46 8.25 7.80 -12.28
CA ALA A 46 8.46 7.01 -13.49
C ALA A 46 9.66 6.08 -13.33
N ARG A 47 9.69 5.01 -14.15
CA ARG A 47 10.84 4.14 -14.33
C ARG A 47 11.37 4.29 -15.75
N THR A 48 12.68 4.46 -15.89
CA THR A 48 13.36 4.56 -17.18
C THR A 48 13.98 3.23 -17.59
N HIS A 49 14.30 3.09 -18.89
CA HIS A 49 14.95 1.89 -19.40
C HIS A 49 16.39 1.76 -18.88
N ARG A 50 17.09 2.87 -18.76
CA ARG A 50 18.47 2.98 -18.24
C ARG A 50 18.57 4.08 -17.21
N ALA A 51 19.63 4.06 -16.40
CA ALA A 51 19.97 5.19 -15.54
C ALA A 51 20.10 6.48 -16.38
N GLY A 52 19.55 7.57 -15.90
CA GLY A 52 19.57 8.85 -16.59
C GLY A 52 18.51 9.81 -16.07
N ASP A 53 18.42 10.95 -16.70
CA ASP A 53 17.60 12.06 -16.26
C ASP A 53 16.25 12.11 -16.96
N PHE A 54 15.22 12.47 -16.18
CA PHE A 54 13.92 12.87 -16.71
C PHE A 54 13.38 14.14 -16.02
N THR A 55 12.44 14.80 -16.68
CA THR A 55 11.64 15.89 -16.12
C THR A 55 10.17 15.62 -16.34
N VAL A 56 9.31 16.28 -15.58
CA VAL A 56 7.86 16.27 -15.80
C VAL A 56 7.41 17.65 -16.25
N ARG A 57 6.84 17.74 -17.45
CA ARG A 57 6.18 18.95 -17.89
C ARG A 57 4.70 18.88 -17.60
N PHE A 58 4.12 20.01 -17.21
CA PHE A 58 2.72 20.10 -16.81
C PHE A 58 2.09 21.44 -17.12
N GLY A 59 0.76 21.48 -17.21
CA GLY A 59 0.00 22.67 -17.51
C GLY A 59 -1.50 22.47 -17.29
N VAL A 60 -2.29 23.54 -17.35
CA VAL A 60 -3.74 23.50 -17.14
C VAL A 60 -4.53 23.20 -18.40
N GLU A 61 -3.93 23.38 -19.57
CA GLU A 61 -4.56 23.12 -20.87
C GLU A 61 -4.01 21.83 -21.47
N PRO A 62 -4.86 20.95 -22.03
CA PRO A 62 -4.40 19.79 -22.78
C PRO A 62 -3.45 20.21 -23.92
N GLY A 63 -2.28 19.55 -24.00
CA GLY A 63 -1.29 19.82 -25.05
C GLY A 63 -0.42 21.07 -24.82
N ARG A 64 -0.69 21.90 -23.82
CA ARG A 64 0.14 23.03 -23.41
C ARG A 64 0.74 22.82 -22.03
N LEU A 65 1.95 22.22 -22.01
CA LEU A 65 2.70 21.90 -20.80
C LEU A 65 3.83 22.93 -20.64
N ASP A 66 3.50 24.10 -20.10
CA ASP A 66 4.37 25.28 -20.06
C ASP A 66 5.21 25.37 -18.75
N GLN A 67 4.99 24.45 -17.81
CA GLN A 67 5.76 24.34 -16.57
C GLN A 67 6.58 23.05 -16.57
N SER A 68 7.70 23.04 -15.85
CA SER A 68 8.58 21.88 -15.74
C SER A 68 9.03 21.67 -14.30
N SER A 69 9.17 20.41 -13.92
CA SER A 69 9.76 20.01 -12.62
C SER A 69 11.26 20.26 -12.60
N SER A 70 11.87 20.08 -11.43
CA SER A 70 13.31 19.78 -11.32
C SER A 70 13.63 18.46 -12.04
N VAL A 71 14.92 18.29 -12.39
CA VAL A 71 15.44 17.04 -12.97
C VAL A 71 15.42 15.93 -11.93
N VAL A 72 15.05 14.73 -12.34
CA VAL A 72 15.15 13.48 -11.58
C VAL A 72 16.18 12.60 -12.25
N THR A 73 17.20 12.20 -11.50
CA THR A 73 18.17 11.19 -11.95
C THR A 73 17.78 9.83 -11.42
N THR A 74 17.59 8.87 -12.32
CA THR A 74 17.27 7.48 -11.97
C THR A 74 18.54 6.68 -11.77
N ASP A 75 18.51 5.73 -10.83
CA ASP A 75 19.66 4.93 -10.44
C ASP A 75 19.34 3.43 -10.55
N VAL A 76 20.30 2.66 -11.04
CA VAL A 76 20.20 1.19 -11.15
C VAL A 76 20.03 0.52 -9.78
N ALA A 77 20.57 1.09 -8.72
CA ALA A 77 20.36 0.61 -7.34
C ALA A 77 18.92 0.75 -6.84
N ARG A 78 18.05 1.41 -7.63
CA ARG A 78 16.60 1.53 -7.45
C ARG A 78 15.81 1.01 -8.67
N ASP A 79 16.37 0.07 -9.43
CA ASP A 79 15.81 -0.45 -10.68
C ASP A 79 15.38 0.66 -11.66
N HIS A 80 16.16 1.74 -11.75
CA HIS A 80 15.90 2.90 -12.61
C HIS A 80 14.59 3.66 -12.30
N THR A 81 14.11 3.59 -11.07
CA THR A 81 12.94 4.36 -10.63
C THR A 81 13.34 5.75 -10.11
N GLY A 82 12.42 6.69 -10.18
CA GLY A 82 12.59 8.01 -9.61
C GLY A 82 11.26 8.75 -9.50
N TRP A 83 11.20 9.77 -8.65
CA TRP A 83 10.01 10.60 -8.47
C TRP A 83 10.36 12.05 -8.18
N VAL A 84 9.40 12.94 -8.46
CA VAL A 84 9.51 14.38 -8.18
C VAL A 84 8.21 14.90 -7.61
N MET A 85 8.29 15.92 -6.78
CA MET A 85 7.14 16.68 -6.33
C MET A 85 6.95 17.91 -7.22
N LEU A 86 5.85 17.97 -7.95
CA LEU A 86 5.40 19.19 -8.61
C LEU A 86 4.84 20.13 -7.54
N THR A 87 5.29 21.36 -7.51
CA THR A 87 4.91 22.37 -6.51
C THR A 87 4.44 23.67 -7.17
N GLY A 88 3.87 24.57 -6.38
CA GLY A 88 3.36 25.85 -6.91
C GLY A 88 2.08 25.71 -7.72
N LEU A 89 1.37 24.60 -7.57
CA LEU A 89 0.11 24.35 -8.27
C LEU A 89 -1.01 25.21 -7.67
N LYS A 90 -2.01 25.52 -8.50
CA LYS A 90 -3.23 26.19 -8.06
C LYS A 90 -4.18 25.19 -7.40
N PRO A 91 -4.85 25.55 -6.30
CA PRO A 91 -5.86 24.70 -5.68
C PRO A 91 -7.04 24.40 -6.61
N GLN A 92 -7.68 23.25 -6.41
CA GLN A 92 -8.90 22.80 -7.08
C GLN A 92 -8.82 22.86 -8.62
N THR A 93 -7.60 22.70 -9.17
CA THR A 93 -7.29 22.88 -10.58
C THR A 93 -6.94 21.55 -11.22
N ALA A 94 -7.49 21.27 -12.40
CA ALA A 94 -7.09 20.16 -13.24
C ALA A 94 -5.78 20.48 -13.96
N TYR A 95 -4.86 19.53 -13.94
CA TYR A 95 -3.57 19.59 -14.64
C TYR A 95 -3.42 18.42 -15.57
N HIS A 96 -2.73 18.66 -16.69
CA HIS A 96 -2.21 17.66 -17.60
C HIS A 96 -0.69 17.61 -17.44
N TYR A 97 -0.09 16.41 -17.58
CA TYR A 97 1.34 16.25 -17.41
C TYR A 97 1.88 15.14 -18.26
N GLN A 98 3.19 15.17 -18.53
CA GLN A 98 3.92 14.13 -19.23
C GLN A 98 5.38 14.13 -18.81
N VAL A 99 5.99 12.93 -18.80
CA VAL A 99 7.42 12.76 -18.57
C VAL A 99 8.19 13.06 -19.84
N TYR A 100 9.34 13.69 -19.69
CA TYR A 100 10.28 14.02 -20.78
C TYR A 100 11.67 13.50 -20.45
N ILE A 101 12.32 12.92 -21.46
CA ILE A 101 13.74 12.59 -21.44
C ILE A 101 14.44 13.56 -22.40
N GLY A 102 15.22 14.50 -21.82
CA GLY A 102 15.68 15.65 -22.58
C GLY A 102 14.49 16.46 -23.14
N PRO A 103 14.47 16.77 -24.44
CA PRO A 103 13.37 17.49 -25.06
C PRO A 103 12.19 16.59 -25.48
N VAL A 104 12.33 15.26 -25.44
CA VAL A 104 11.41 14.31 -26.05
C VAL A 104 10.38 13.82 -25.02
N PRO A 105 9.06 13.88 -25.31
CA PRO A 105 8.04 13.25 -24.47
C PRO A 105 8.24 11.74 -24.45
N SER A 106 8.15 11.14 -23.28
CA SER A 106 8.38 9.71 -23.05
C SER A 106 7.32 9.12 -22.15
N GLY A 107 6.75 7.99 -22.56
CA GLY A 107 5.60 7.38 -21.89
C GLY A 107 4.28 8.10 -22.16
N PRO A 108 3.17 7.61 -21.61
CA PRO A 108 1.85 8.20 -21.81
C PRO A 108 1.65 9.49 -21.00
N ALA A 109 0.83 10.42 -21.53
CA ALA A 109 0.39 11.58 -20.79
C ALA A 109 -0.64 11.21 -19.71
N GLY A 110 -0.71 12.01 -18.65
CA GLY A 110 -1.66 11.86 -17.55
C GLY A 110 -2.35 13.16 -17.17
N SER A 111 -3.25 13.06 -16.21
CA SER A 111 -3.93 14.22 -15.64
C SER A 111 -4.26 13.99 -14.17
N PHE A 112 -4.39 15.06 -13.41
CA PHE A 112 -4.81 15.03 -12.01
C PHE A 112 -5.54 16.30 -11.63
N ARG A 113 -6.13 16.32 -10.44
CA ARG A 113 -6.72 17.51 -9.85
C ARG A 113 -6.11 17.75 -8.47
N THR A 114 -5.72 18.99 -8.17
CA THR A 114 -5.28 19.41 -6.84
C THR A 114 -6.44 19.50 -5.87
N LEU A 115 -6.16 19.35 -4.57
CA LEU A 115 -7.17 19.51 -3.52
C LEU A 115 -7.70 20.96 -3.50
N PRO A 116 -8.94 21.18 -3.04
CA PRO A 116 -9.42 22.52 -2.71
C PRO A 116 -8.57 23.16 -1.62
N SER A 117 -8.51 24.50 -1.62
CA SER A 117 -7.87 25.26 -0.54
C SER A 117 -8.91 25.62 0.53
N THR A 118 -8.56 25.41 1.80
CA THR A 118 -9.39 25.85 2.93
C THR A 118 -9.62 27.38 2.89
N ALA A 119 -8.64 28.15 2.39
CA ALA A 119 -8.77 29.59 2.24
C ALA A 119 -9.90 30.00 1.27
N ALA A 120 -10.07 29.25 0.17
CA ALA A 120 -11.11 29.54 -0.83
C ALA A 120 -12.54 29.24 -0.33
N TYR A 121 -12.69 28.38 0.66
CA TYR A 121 -13.98 28.00 1.25
C TYR A 121 -14.27 28.73 2.56
N ARG A 122 -13.32 29.50 3.09
CA ARG A 122 -13.48 30.19 4.37
C ARG A 122 -14.52 31.29 4.28
N GLU A 123 -15.50 31.21 5.16
CA GLU A 123 -16.49 32.23 5.41
C GLU A 123 -16.52 32.52 6.91
N PRO A 124 -16.24 33.74 7.38
CA PRO A 124 -15.97 34.02 8.79
C PRO A 124 -17.07 33.60 9.77
N VAL A 125 -18.34 33.67 9.35
CA VAL A 125 -19.49 33.38 10.21
C VAL A 125 -19.95 31.94 10.06
N HIS A 126 -20.07 31.44 8.82
CA HIS A 126 -20.75 30.17 8.55
C HIS A 126 -19.78 29.01 8.22
N ASN A 127 -18.52 29.29 7.85
CA ASN A 127 -17.49 28.29 7.59
C ASN A 127 -16.08 28.79 7.97
N PRO A 128 -15.84 29.14 9.24
CA PRO A 128 -14.58 29.76 9.67
C PRO A 128 -13.36 28.84 9.50
N ARG A 129 -13.56 27.52 9.45
CA ARG A 129 -12.50 26.53 9.21
C ARG A 129 -12.18 26.35 7.72
N GLY A 130 -13.01 26.88 6.81
CA GLY A 130 -12.83 26.69 5.36
C GLY A 130 -13.03 25.26 4.92
N LEU A 131 -13.97 24.55 5.53
CA LEU A 131 -14.28 23.16 5.19
C LEU A 131 -14.90 23.07 3.79
N TYR A 132 -14.66 21.93 3.12
CA TYR A 132 -15.22 21.61 1.80
C TYR A 132 -15.62 20.13 1.74
N ASN A 133 -16.52 19.81 0.82
CA ASN A 133 -16.92 18.44 0.51
C ASN A 133 -15.89 17.79 -0.40
N PHE A 134 -15.64 16.49 -0.21
CA PHE A 134 -14.76 15.75 -1.09
C PHE A 134 -15.09 14.26 -1.09
N ARG A 135 -14.51 13.54 -2.04
CA ARG A 135 -14.58 12.09 -2.16
C ARG A 135 -13.19 11.52 -2.33
N PHE A 136 -13.01 10.31 -1.81
CA PHE A 136 -11.85 9.48 -2.09
C PHE A 136 -12.29 8.03 -2.28
N GLN A 137 -11.43 7.23 -2.91
CA GLN A 137 -11.66 5.81 -3.09
C GLN A 137 -10.66 5.04 -2.22
N PHE A 138 -11.04 3.87 -1.69
CA PHE A 138 -10.09 2.91 -1.15
C PHE A 138 -10.43 1.48 -1.59
N GLY A 139 -9.41 0.63 -1.63
CA GLY A 139 -9.52 -0.79 -1.98
C GLY A 139 -8.18 -1.49 -1.84
N SER A 140 -8.19 -2.81 -2.06
CA SER A 140 -7.04 -3.70 -1.83
C SER A 140 -7.09 -4.93 -2.73
N CYS A 141 -6.05 -5.76 -2.67
CA CYS A 141 -6.02 -7.11 -3.21
C CYS A 141 -6.21 -7.15 -4.73
N ALA A 142 -5.17 -6.71 -5.47
CA ALA A 142 -5.20 -6.54 -6.92
C ALA A 142 -4.54 -7.70 -7.68
N ASN A 143 -4.75 -8.96 -7.27
CA ASN A 143 -4.12 -10.15 -7.85
C ASN A 143 -4.42 -10.28 -9.36
N GLN A 144 -3.38 -10.22 -10.17
CA GLN A 144 -3.47 -10.37 -11.63
C GLN A 144 -3.23 -11.79 -12.13
N ASN A 145 -2.84 -12.71 -11.23
CA ASN A 145 -2.64 -14.11 -11.61
C ASN A 145 -4.01 -14.77 -11.82
N PRO A 146 -4.29 -15.40 -12.98
CA PRO A 146 -5.58 -16.05 -13.23
C PRO A 146 -5.92 -17.21 -12.28
N LYS A 147 -4.93 -17.75 -11.56
CA LYS A 147 -5.17 -18.79 -10.54
C LYS A 147 -5.64 -18.21 -9.19
N GLY A 148 -5.30 -16.97 -8.90
CA GLY A 148 -5.61 -16.28 -7.64
C GLY A 148 -6.48 -15.04 -7.79
N GLY A 149 -6.85 -14.67 -9.03
CA GLY A 149 -7.63 -13.47 -9.34
C GLY A 149 -8.33 -13.54 -10.69
N ILE A 150 -8.91 -12.40 -11.11
CA ILE A 150 -9.64 -12.27 -12.38
C ILE A 150 -8.67 -12.20 -13.58
N GLY A 151 -7.39 -12.07 -13.32
CA GLY A 151 -6.36 -11.90 -14.34
C GLY A 151 -6.07 -10.42 -14.65
N PRO A 152 -5.28 -10.14 -15.72
CA PRO A 152 -4.76 -8.80 -16.00
C PRO A 152 -5.81 -7.82 -16.57
N SER A 153 -7.04 -8.24 -16.80
CA SER A 153 -8.12 -7.35 -17.27
C SER A 153 -8.54 -6.30 -16.24
N LEU A 154 -8.42 -6.62 -14.94
CA LEU A 154 -8.71 -5.73 -13.81
C LEU A 154 -9.99 -4.89 -14.02
N PRO A 155 -11.17 -5.51 -14.11
CA PRO A 155 -12.41 -4.82 -14.47
C PRO A 155 -12.80 -3.70 -13.49
N ALA A 156 -12.49 -3.84 -12.19
CA ALA A 156 -12.76 -2.81 -11.20
C ALA A 156 -12.03 -1.50 -11.52
N TYR A 157 -10.78 -1.58 -11.97
CA TYR A 157 -10.03 -0.38 -12.36
C TYR A 157 -10.61 0.27 -13.63
N ALA A 158 -11.08 -0.52 -14.59
CA ALA A 158 -11.76 0.01 -15.78
C ALA A 158 -13.07 0.74 -15.40
N THR A 159 -13.83 0.17 -14.46
CA THR A 159 -15.07 0.77 -13.95
C THR A 159 -14.79 2.06 -13.17
N MET A 160 -13.84 2.03 -12.24
CA MET A 160 -13.42 3.21 -11.49
C MET A 160 -12.92 4.34 -12.42
N MET A 161 -12.20 4.01 -13.50
CA MET A 161 -11.74 4.99 -14.48
C MET A 161 -12.87 5.70 -15.22
N ARG A 162 -14.03 5.06 -15.41
CA ARG A 162 -15.21 5.72 -16.02
C ARG A 162 -15.91 6.67 -15.06
N GLU A 163 -15.95 6.33 -13.77
CA GLU A 163 -16.84 6.94 -12.77
C GLU A 163 -16.14 8.01 -11.90
N LEU A 164 -14.86 7.81 -11.56
CA LEU A 164 -14.22 8.54 -10.48
C LEU A 164 -13.28 9.69 -10.87
N PRO A 165 -12.59 9.72 -12.04
CA PRO A 165 -11.74 10.85 -12.39
C PRO A 165 -12.52 12.16 -12.39
N GLY A 166 -11.99 13.17 -11.66
CA GLY A 166 -12.67 14.44 -11.45
C GLY A 166 -13.74 14.45 -10.33
N ASN A 167 -14.20 13.29 -9.87
CA ASN A 167 -15.17 13.13 -8.79
C ASN A 167 -14.53 12.73 -7.46
N ALA A 168 -13.51 11.87 -7.49
CA ALA A 168 -12.67 11.55 -6.34
C ALA A 168 -11.35 12.32 -6.45
N LEU A 169 -10.80 12.74 -5.31
CA LEU A 169 -9.57 13.54 -5.27
C LEU A 169 -8.31 12.70 -5.13
N PHE A 170 -8.41 11.55 -4.47
CA PHE A 170 -7.30 10.62 -4.27
C PHE A 170 -7.83 9.21 -4.02
N SER A 171 -6.92 8.25 -4.03
CA SER A 171 -7.17 6.84 -3.72
C SER A 171 -6.24 6.37 -2.60
N ILE A 172 -6.67 5.33 -1.88
CA ILE A 172 -5.87 4.57 -0.92
C ILE A 172 -5.82 3.11 -1.41
N MET A 173 -4.63 2.63 -1.76
CA MET A 173 -4.38 1.21 -2.01
C MET A 173 -3.91 0.58 -0.71
N ASN A 174 -4.79 -0.19 -0.09
CA ASN A 174 -4.62 -0.70 1.26
C ASN A 174 -4.01 -2.11 1.28
N GLY A 175 -2.80 -2.25 0.74
CA GLY A 175 -2.07 -3.51 0.68
C GLY A 175 -2.45 -4.41 -0.50
N ASP A 176 -1.61 -5.41 -0.76
CA ASP A 176 -1.75 -6.39 -1.83
C ASP A 176 -1.85 -5.78 -3.22
N PHE A 177 -0.95 -4.84 -3.48
CA PHE A 177 -0.83 -4.26 -4.82
C PHE A 177 -0.29 -5.27 -5.83
N ILE A 178 0.64 -6.14 -5.39
CA ILE A 178 1.22 -7.25 -6.17
C ILE A 178 1.06 -8.58 -5.43
N TYR A 179 1.22 -9.68 -6.19
CA TYR A 179 1.28 -11.05 -5.68
C TYR A 179 2.51 -11.75 -6.26
N GLU A 180 3.00 -12.80 -5.60
CA GLU A 180 4.25 -13.48 -5.95
C GLU A 180 4.15 -14.24 -7.28
N GLU A 181 4.89 -13.77 -8.28
CA GLU A 181 4.99 -14.45 -9.58
C GLU A 181 6.42 -14.54 -10.13
N HIS A 182 7.31 -13.65 -9.67
CA HIS A 182 8.66 -13.51 -10.20
C HIS A 182 9.73 -13.50 -9.11
N ARG A 183 9.42 -13.98 -7.91
CA ARG A 183 10.31 -13.92 -6.74
C ARG A 183 11.63 -14.64 -6.94
N SER A 184 11.67 -15.67 -7.80
CA SER A 184 12.84 -16.48 -8.13
C SER A 184 13.63 -15.97 -9.34
N LEU A 185 13.39 -14.75 -9.84
CA LEU A 185 14.18 -14.19 -10.93
C LEU A 185 15.68 -14.20 -10.57
N PRO A 186 16.56 -14.85 -11.38
CA PRO A 186 18.00 -14.84 -11.15
C PRO A 186 18.58 -13.43 -11.30
N VAL A 187 19.57 -13.10 -10.47
CA VAL A 187 20.29 -11.80 -10.59
C VAL A 187 20.92 -11.63 -11.98
N THR A 188 21.43 -12.73 -12.57
CA THR A 188 21.99 -12.72 -13.94
C THR A 188 21.01 -12.25 -14.99
N ASP A 189 19.74 -12.65 -14.86
CA ASP A 189 18.69 -12.28 -15.80
C ASP A 189 18.32 -10.81 -15.65
N TRP A 190 18.24 -10.33 -14.40
CA TRP A 190 18.02 -8.92 -14.12
C TRP A 190 19.19 -8.05 -14.63
N LEU A 191 20.45 -8.46 -14.38
CA LEU A 191 21.63 -7.75 -14.90
C LEU A 191 21.58 -7.63 -16.44
N SER A 192 21.19 -8.72 -17.11
CA SER A 192 20.98 -8.71 -18.57
C SER A 192 19.90 -7.70 -19.00
N GLN A 193 18.77 -7.65 -18.27
CA GLN A 193 17.68 -6.70 -18.56
C GLN A 193 18.12 -5.23 -18.44
N VAL A 194 18.98 -4.92 -17.47
CA VAL A 194 19.47 -3.54 -17.23
C VAL A 194 20.79 -3.24 -17.96
N GLY A 195 21.34 -4.20 -18.72
CA GLY A 195 22.54 -4.04 -19.52
C GLY A 195 23.84 -3.98 -18.70
N LEU A 196 23.89 -4.66 -17.56
CA LEU A 196 25.07 -4.73 -16.68
C LEU A 196 25.73 -6.12 -16.72
N THR A 197 27.01 -6.12 -16.36
CA THR A 197 27.78 -7.34 -16.11
C THR A 197 27.82 -7.66 -14.61
N SER A 198 28.23 -8.87 -14.23
CA SER A 198 28.35 -9.28 -12.83
C SER A 198 29.30 -8.40 -12.00
N THR A 199 30.32 -7.81 -12.65
CA THR A 199 31.26 -6.87 -11.96
C THR A 199 30.69 -5.49 -11.72
N GLN A 200 29.50 -5.20 -12.22
CA GLN A 200 28.78 -3.93 -12.08
C GLN A 200 27.54 -4.08 -11.20
N THR A 201 27.38 -5.21 -10.51
CA THR A 201 26.24 -5.47 -9.63
C THR A 201 26.16 -4.39 -8.54
N PRO A 202 25.02 -3.69 -8.37
CA PRO A 202 24.86 -2.72 -7.30
C PRO A 202 24.93 -3.36 -5.91
N ALA A 203 25.47 -2.65 -4.94
CA ALA A 203 25.64 -3.15 -3.56
C ALA A 203 24.32 -3.70 -2.96
N ILE A 204 23.18 -3.07 -3.23
CA ILE A 204 21.88 -3.56 -2.75
C ILE A 204 21.55 -4.96 -3.30
N VAL A 205 21.89 -5.24 -4.55
CA VAL A 205 21.65 -6.55 -5.18
C VAL A 205 22.64 -7.60 -4.68
N GLU A 206 23.89 -7.21 -4.36
CA GLU A 206 24.86 -8.10 -3.71
C GLU A 206 24.46 -8.47 -2.27
N LEU A 207 23.90 -7.51 -1.53
CA LEU A 207 23.50 -7.68 -0.13
C LEU A 207 22.11 -8.32 0.01
N ALA A 208 21.21 -8.06 -0.93
CA ALA A 208 19.82 -8.52 -0.92
C ALA A 208 19.36 -8.96 -2.32
N PRO A 209 19.91 -10.06 -2.87
CA PRO A 209 19.70 -10.47 -4.26
C PRO A 209 18.23 -10.67 -4.64
N ASN A 210 17.40 -11.00 -3.67
CA ASN A 210 15.96 -11.23 -3.83
C ASN A 210 15.17 -9.98 -4.25
N VAL A 211 15.74 -8.80 -4.07
CA VAL A 211 15.09 -7.55 -4.44
C VAL A 211 14.76 -7.49 -5.94
N VAL A 212 15.57 -8.15 -6.79
CA VAL A 212 15.35 -8.14 -8.25
C VAL A 212 14.05 -8.88 -8.64
N GLY A 213 13.70 -9.95 -7.92
CA GLY A 213 12.44 -10.67 -8.14
C GLY A 213 11.22 -9.83 -7.74
N LEU A 214 11.32 -9.05 -6.67
CA LEU A 214 10.29 -8.10 -6.27
C LEU A 214 10.12 -6.99 -7.29
N TRP A 215 11.22 -6.36 -7.75
CA TRP A 215 11.18 -5.36 -8.81
C TRP A 215 10.54 -5.90 -10.08
N GLN A 216 10.85 -7.15 -10.45
CA GLN A 216 10.25 -7.81 -11.61
C GLN A 216 8.75 -8.02 -11.44
N ASN A 217 8.30 -8.34 -10.24
CA ASN A 217 6.86 -8.45 -9.92
C ASN A 217 6.13 -7.12 -10.17
N TYR A 218 6.63 -6.01 -9.64
CA TYR A 218 6.05 -4.68 -9.88
C TYR A 218 6.03 -4.33 -11.37
N LYS A 219 7.14 -4.57 -12.09
CA LYS A 219 7.20 -4.35 -13.54
C LYS A 219 6.12 -5.14 -14.29
N SER A 220 5.97 -6.41 -13.96
CA SER A 220 4.97 -7.28 -14.60
C SER A 220 3.53 -6.79 -14.34
N TYR A 221 3.22 -6.39 -13.12
CA TYR A 221 1.90 -5.87 -12.75
C TYR A 221 1.57 -4.55 -13.45
N LEU A 222 2.53 -3.65 -13.54
CA LEU A 222 2.35 -2.37 -14.23
C LEU A 222 2.31 -2.51 -15.76
N SER A 223 2.99 -3.51 -16.33
CA SER A 223 3.00 -3.73 -17.79
C SER A 223 1.73 -4.40 -18.31
N ARG A 224 1.30 -5.51 -17.66
CA ARG A 224 0.14 -6.28 -18.13
C ARG A 224 -1.19 -5.71 -17.63
N GLY A 225 -1.20 -5.06 -16.46
CA GLY A 225 -2.37 -4.43 -15.86
C GLY A 225 -2.67 -3.07 -16.45
N VAL A 226 -3.07 -2.97 -17.72
CA VAL A 226 -3.28 -1.70 -18.43
C VAL A 226 -4.28 -0.79 -17.71
N ASN A 227 -5.38 -1.34 -17.18
CA ASN A 227 -6.37 -0.56 -16.46
C ASN A 227 -5.83 -0.02 -15.13
N LEU A 228 -5.03 -0.82 -14.41
CA LEU A 228 -4.34 -0.39 -13.19
C LEU A 228 -3.31 0.71 -13.49
N ALA A 229 -2.47 0.53 -14.52
CA ALA A 229 -1.49 1.55 -14.92
C ALA A 229 -2.17 2.86 -15.36
N THR A 230 -3.33 2.75 -16.02
CA THR A 230 -4.14 3.92 -16.40
C THR A 230 -4.73 4.62 -15.18
N TRP A 231 -5.25 3.86 -14.20
CA TRP A 231 -5.71 4.41 -12.94
C TRP A 231 -4.62 5.19 -12.21
N GLN A 232 -3.44 4.59 -12.03
CA GLN A 232 -2.32 5.21 -11.33
C GLN A 232 -1.80 6.49 -12.02
N ARG A 233 -2.01 6.62 -13.32
CA ARG A 233 -1.65 7.80 -14.11
C ARG A 233 -2.63 8.97 -13.93
N HIS A 234 -3.87 8.70 -13.51
CA HIS A 234 -4.93 9.72 -13.41
C HIS A 234 -5.47 9.91 -12.00
N MET A 235 -5.16 9.01 -11.07
CA MET A 235 -5.63 9.08 -9.69
C MET A 235 -4.44 9.11 -8.72
N PRO A 236 -4.22 10.25 -8.02
CA PRO A 236 -3.23 10.30 -6.94
C PRO A 236 -3.53 9.24 -5.89
N THR A 237 -2.57 8.35 -5.63
CA THR A 237 -2.76 7.20 -4.74
C THR A 237 -1.71 7.19 -3.64
N VAL A 238 -2.13 6.87 -2.41
CA VAL A 238 -1.25 6.52 -1.28
C VAL A 238 -1.41 5.03 -0.98
N PHE A 239 -0.39 4.41 -0.41
CA PHE A 239 -0.29 2.96 -0.30
C PHE A 239 0.04 2.53 1.13
N THR A 240 -0.55 1.45 1.61
CA THR A 240 0.03 0.60 2.64
C THR A 240 0.59 -0.65 1.98
N PHE A 241 1.34 -1.46 2.69
CA PHE A 241 1.69 -2.80 2.24
C PHE A 241 1.01 -3.85 3.11
N ASP A 242 0.75 -4.99 2.51
CA ASP A 242 0.38 -6.20 3.23
C ASP A 242 1.42 -7.31 2.99
N ASP A 243 1.08 -8.56 3.29
CA ASP A 243 2.04 -9.65 3.18
C ASP A 243 2.49 -9.90 1.73
N HIS A 244 1.59 -9.92 0.75
CA HIS A 244 1.95 -10.16 -0.65
C HIS A 244 2.84 -9.08 -1.26
N ASP A 245 2.80 -7.83 -0.78
CA ASP A 245 3.77 -6.80 -1.18
C ASP A 245 5.19 -7.14 -0.71
N LEU A 246 5.31 -7.94 0.35
CA LEU A 246 6.54 -8.42 0.96
C LEU A 246 6.76 -9.89 0.62
N VAL A 247 6.18 -10.78 1.40
CA VAL A 247 6.09 -12.23 1.16
C VAL A 247 4.88 -12.80 1.90
N ASN A 248 4.12 -13.66 1.21
CA ASN A 248 2.88 -14.27 1.70
C ASN A 248 3.01 -14.84 3.12
N ASP A 249 2.04 -14.56 3.96
CA ASP A 249 1.96 -14.98 5.37
C ASP A 249 3.15 -14.49 6.22
N ILE A 250 3.76 -13.34 5.92
CA ILE A 250 4.87 -12.78 6.71
C ILE A 250 4.42 -12.46 8.14
N ARG A 251 5.18 -12.93 9.12
CA ARG A 251 4.83 -12.80 10.54
C ARG A 251 6.07 -12.69 11.43
N GLY A 252 5.89 -12.18 12.63
CA GLY A 252 6.92 -12.16 13.65
C GLY A 252 8.10 -11.23 13.38
N CYS A 253 7.98 -10.29 12.43
CA CYS A 253 9.06 -9.34 12.10
C CYS A 253 9.45 -8.45 13.28
N GLY A 254 8.55 -8.26 14.27
CA GLY A 254 8.77 -7.54 15.51
C GLY A 254 9.33 -8.41 16.64
N THR A 255 9.35 -9.74 16.51
CA THR A 255 9.71 -10.65 17.59
C THR A 255 11.23 -10.84 17.65
N ILE A 256 11.86 -10.17 18.59
CA ILE A 256 13.30 -10.31 18.81
C ILE A 256 13.65 -11.78 19.15
N GLY A 257 14.63 -12.35 18.44
CA GLY A 257 15.03 -13.74 18.54
C GLY A 257 14.25 -14.70 17.63
N PHE A 258 13.26 -14.22 16.90
CA PHE A 258 12.51 -15.05 15.95
C PHE A 258 13.35 -15.38 14.71
N ARG A 259 13.27 -16.62 14.24
CA ARG A 259 14.21 -17.16 13.24
C ARG A 259 13.52 -17.75 12.01
N GLU A 260 12.34 -17.27 11.67
CA GLU A 260 11.65 -17.64 10.43
C GLU A 260 12.19 -16.84 9.25
N ARG A 261 12.34 -17.49 8.08
CA ARG A 261 12.88 -16.85 6.87
C ARG A 261 12.01 -15.68 6.39
N ARG A 262 10.70 -15.80 6.46
CA ARG A 262 9.77 -14.73 6.05
C ARG A 262 9.95 -13.46 6.87
N ALA A 263 10.13 -13.58 8.19
CA ALA A 263 10.30 -12.41 9.05
C ALA A 263 11.50 -11.54 8.64
N VAL A 264 12.63 -12.16 8.26
CA VAL A 264 13.84 -11.43 7.85
C VAL A 264 13.79 -10.91 6.42
N PHE A 265 12.77 -11.27 5.66
CA PHE A 265 12.54 -10.75 4.30
C PHE A 265 11.89 -9.36 4.29
N ARG A 266 11.34 -8.92 5.41
CA ARG A 266 10.60 -7.65 5.55
C ARG A 266 11.31 -6.48 4.89
N ASP A 267 12.58 -6.26 5.19
CA ASP A 267 13.29 -5.06 4.71
C ASP A 267 13.58 -5.12 3.21
N ILE A 268 13.78 -6.32 2.66
CA ILE A 268 13.94 -6.53 1.22
C ILE A 268 12.62 -6.19 0.51
N GLY A 269 11.49 -6.67 1.04
CA GLY A 269 10.17 -6.36 0.53
C GLY A 269 9.84 -4.89 0.58
N VAL A 270 10.03 -4.26 1.75
CA VAL A 270 9.77 -2.82 1.94
C VAL A 270 10.68 -1.96 1.05
N ARG A 271 11.93 -2.40 0.78
CA ARG A 271 12.80 -1.68 -0.15
C ARG A 271 12.20 -1.64 -1.56
N ALA A 272 11.76 -2.76 -2.10
CA ALA A 272 11.13 -2.81 -3.42
C ALA A 272 9.81 -2.03 -3.43
N TRP A 273 9.00 -2.16 -2.39
CA TRP A 273 7.76 -1.40 -2.20
C TRP A 273 8.01 0.12 -2.24
N GLN A 274 9.07 0.61 -1.58
CA GLN A 274 9.44 2.02 -1.61
C GLN A 274 9.88 2.49 -2.98
N ASP A 275 10.62 1.67 -3.74
CA ASP A 275 11.09 2.02 -5.07
C ASP A 275 9.92 2.14 -6.07
N TYR A 276 8.82 1.38 -5.89
CA TYR A 276 7.71 1.31 -6.84
C TYR A 276 6.44 2.05 -6.43
N VAL A 277 6.05 2.02 -5.16
CA VAL A 277 4.78 2.62 -4.71
C VAL A 277 4.91 3.43 -3.41
N GLY A 278 5.76 3.03 -2.46
CA GLY A 278 5.87 3.67 -1.15
C GLY A 278 6.36 5.13 -1.21
N TRP A 279 7.06 5.53 -2.26
CA TRP A 279 7.47 6.92 -2.53
C TRP A 279 6.26 7.87 -2.52
N ALA A 280 5.07 7.37 -2.85
CA ALA A 280 3.83 8.15 -2.94
C ALA A 280 3.39 8.74 -1.59
N ASN A 281 3.76 8.10 -0.47
CA ASN A 281 3.25 8.43 0.85
C ASN A 281 3.93 9.62 1.53
N PRO A 282 3.26 10.28 2.48
CA PRO A 282 3.94 11.02 3.55
C PRO A 282 4.58 10.02 4.52
N PHE A 283 5.82 10.27 4.92
CA PHE A 283 6.53 9.38 5.83
C PHE A 283 6.80 10.02 7.19
N ALA A 284 6.70 9.22 8.24
CA ALA A 284 7.09 9.60 9.59
C ALA A 284 8.63 9.60 9.79
N THR A 285 9.38 8.96 8.88
CA THR A 285 10.85 8.90 8.91
C THR A 285 11.47 9.33 7.58
N LYS A 286 12.69 9.90 7.66
CA LYS A 286 13.52 10.23 6.49
C LYS A 286 14.69 9.27 6.32
N GLN A 287 14.90 8.35 7.26
CA GLN A 287 15.98 7.37 7.21
C GLN A 287 15.62 6.24 6.24
N ASP A 288 16.52 5.90 5.32
CA ASP A 288 16.38 4.72 4.46
C ASP A 288 16.69 3.43 5.22
N ILE A 289 16.31 2.28 4.64
CA ILE A 289 16.72 0.97 5.13
C ILE A 289 18.23 0.85 4.91
N HIS A 290 18.94 0.52 5.98
CA HIS A 290 20.37 0.22 5.92
C HIS A 290 20.56 -1.26 5.56
N PHE A 291 21.36 -1.53 4.54
CA PHE A 291 21.84 -2.88 4.20
C PHE A 291 23.34 -2.94 4.37
N GLY A 292 23.85 -4.01 4.95
CA GLY A 292 25.28 -4.20 5.19
C GLY A 292 25.68 -5.68 5.24
N ARG A 293 26.97 -5.90 5.48
CA ARG A 293 27.55 -7.22 5.70
C ARG A 293 28.29 -7.25 7.02
N ALA A 294 27.82 -8.06 7.95
CA ALA A 294 28.33 -8.10 9.31
C ALA A 294 29.03 -9.43 9.63
N THR A 295 29.99 -9.36 10.56
CA THR A 295 30.57 -10.50 11.25
C THR A 295 29.93 -10.61 12.63
N LEU A 296 29.52 -11.82 12.98
CA LEU A 296 28.93 -12.20 14.27
C LEU A 296 29.77 -13.32 14.87
N THR A 297 30.14 -13.19 16.15
CA THR A 297 30.89 -14.22 16.90
C THR A 297 29.95 -14.90 17.88
N LYS A 298 29.99 -16.23 17.94
CA LYS A 298 29.14 -17.05 18.81
C LYS A 298 29.19 -16.57 20.26
N GLY A 299 28.03 -16.31 20.84
CA GLY A 299 27.88 -15.87 22.22
C GLY A 299 28.17 -14.39 22.45
N SER A 300 28.60 -13.64 21.41
CA SER A 300 28.79 -12.18 21.48
C SER A 300 27.47 -11.45 21.19
N ASP A 301 27.22 -10.36 21.91
CA ASP A 301 26.14 -9.41 21.65
C ASP A 301 26.58 -8.24 20.75
N ILE A 302 27.73 -8.40 20.05
CA ILE A 302 28.28 -7.36 19.18
C ILE A 302 28.23 -7.79 17.72
N LEU A 303 27.55 -6.98 16.91
CA LEU A 303 27.59 -7.04 15.46
C LEU A 303 28.67 -6.10 14.95
N VAL A 304 29.54 -6.57 14.06
CA VAL A 304 30.65 -5.79 13.47
C VAL A 304 30.47 -5.67 11.96
N ASP A 305 30.40 -4.44 11.45
CA ASP A 305 30.44 -4.14 10.02
C ASP A 305 31.47 -3.04 9.74
N PRO A 306 32.67 -3.38 9.19
CA PRO A 306 33.72 -2.41 8.91
C PRO A 306 33.38 -1.36 7.84
N GLN A 307 32.32 -1.60 7.05
CA GLN A 307 31.90 -0.69 5.97
C GLN A 307 30.78 0.25 6.42
N ALA A 308 30.11 -0.05 7.52
CA ALA A 308 29.03 0.78 8.05
C ALA A 308 29.58 2.02 8.80
N ASP A 309 28.73 3.03 8.90
CA ASP A 309 28.89 4.14 9.86
C ASP A 309 27.60 4.26 10.69
N PHE A 310 27.52 3.45 11.74
CA PHE A 310 26.35 3.38 12.62
C PHE A 310 26.13 4.67 13.42
N THR A 311 27.11 5.57 13.50
CA THR A 311 26.94 6.87 14.17
C THR A 311 25.97 7.79 13.42
N LYS A 312 25.69 7.49 12.15
CA LYS A 312 24.69 8.19 11.33
C LYS A 312 23.27 7.60 11.44
N LEU A 313 23.14 6.47 12.16
CA LEU A 313 21.87 5.79 12.34
C LEU A 313 21.05 6.46 13.45
N ASP A 314 19.86 6.94 13.12
CA ASP A 314 18.90 7.37 14.12
C ASP A 314 18.00 6.19 14.55
N LEU A 315 18.27 5.63 15.71
CA LEU A 315 17.52 4.49 16.25
C LEU A 315 16.03 4.78 16.46
N LYS A 316 15.64 6.07 16.60
CA LYS A 316 14.23 6.47 16.72
C LYS A 316 13.48 6.36 15.39
N GLN A 317 14.20 6.26 14.29
CA GLN A 317 13.63 6.09 12.96
C GLN A 317 13.82 4.66 12.42
N ALA A 318 14.58 3.82 13.14
CA ALA A 318 14.81 2.44 12.77
C ALA A 318 13.66 1.53 13.22
N ALA A 319 13.41 0.48 12.43
CA ALA A 319 12.67 -0.69 12.86
C ALA A 319 13.66 -1.74 13.42
N ASN A 320 13.34 -3.02 13.33
CA ASN A 320 14.23 -4.08 13.80
C ASN A 320 15.44 -4.29 12.89
N LEU A 321 16.46 -4.97 13.42
CA LEU A 321 17.58 -5.51 12.66
C LEU A 321 17.26 -6.95 12.24
N HIS A 322 17.44 -7.25 10.95
CA HIS A 322 17.24 -8.58 10.37
C HIS A 322 18.56 -9.11 9.81
N VAL A 323 19.02 -10.25 10.31
CA VAL A 323 20.17 -10.96 9.73
C VAL A 323 19.63 -11.94 8.67
N HIS A 324 20.13 -11.82 7.44
CA HIS A 324 19.61 -12.54 6.29
C HIS A 324 20.16 -13.98 6.24
N TRP A 325 19.43 -14.88 5.57
CA TRP A 325 19.81 -16.30 5.45
C TRP A 325 20.90 -16.60 4.42
N ALA A 326 21.27 -15.64 3.58
CA ALA A 326 22.39 -15.73 2.64
C ALA A 326 22.29 -16.82 1.57
N THR A 327 21.09 -17.26 1.18
CA THR A 327 20.91 -18.11 -0.01
C THR A 327 20.70 -17.22 -1.25
N PRO A 328 21.38 -17.53 -2.38
CA PRO A 328 21.30 -16.70 -3.58
C PRO A 328 19.93 -16.77 -4.28
N SER A 329 19.19 -17.85 -4.14
CA SER A 329 17.84 -17.98 -4.65
C SER A 329 16.84 -17.73 -3.54
N ALA A 330 15.92 -16.83 -3.76
CA ALA A 330 14.78 -16.68 -2.89
C ALA A 330 13.54 -16.51 -3.74
N GLY A 331 13.18 -17.59 -4.37
CA GLY A 331 11.87 -17.74 -4.93
C GLY A 331 10.81 -17.82 -3.84
N GLU A 332 9.57 -17.66 -4.22
CA GLU A 332 8.42 -17.90 -3.35
C GLU A 332 8.49 -19.27 -2.66
N ASP A 333 8.88 -20.29 -3.42
CA ASP A 333 9.02 -21.66 -2.91
C ASP A 333 10.05 -21.75 -1.77
N ASP A 334 11.18 -21.04 -1.88
CA ASP A 334 12.19 -20.99 -0.83
C ASP A 334 11.68 -20.26 0.44
N MET A 335 10.75 -19.33 0.30
CA MET A 335 10.14 -18.62 1.42
C MET A 335 9.12 -19.47 2.17
N ARG A 336 8.43 -20.38 1.47
CA ARG A 336 7.44 -21.29 2.05
C ARG A 336 8.06 -22.51 2.73
N LEU A 337 9.30 -22.85 2.39
CA LEU A 337 9.98 -24.01 2.96
C LEU A 337 10.57 -23.69 4.34
N ASP A 338 9.75 -23.71 5.36
CA ASP A 338 10.17 -23.58 6.77
C ASP A 338 11.16 -24.69 7.20
N SER A 339 11.23 -25.79 6.43
CA SER A 339 12.07 -26.97 6.71
C SER A 339 13.53 -26.82 6.30
N GLN A 340 13.88 -25.81 5.45
CA GLN A 340 15.27 -25.59 5.06
C GLN A 340 15.96 -24.71 6.11
N PRO A 341 17.06 -25.18 6.72
CA PRO A 341 17.80 -24.32 7.62
C PRO A 341 18.29 -23.10 6.84
N PRO A 342 18.23 -21.90 7.42
CA PRO A 342 18.80 -20.70 6.80
C PRO A 342 20.30 -20.94 6.56
N GLY A 343 20.79 -20.54 5.38
CA GLY A 343 22.22 -20.65 5.05
C GLY A 343 23.13 -19.92 6.05
N ASN A 344 22.63 -18.81 6.64
CA ASN A 344 23.28 -18.14 7.75
C ASN A 344 22.72 -18.66 9.09
N PRO A 345 23.56 -19.25 9.98
CA PRO A 345 23.12 -19.78 11.26
C PRO A 345 22.59 -18.71 12.24
N ASN A 346 22.84 -17.43 11.96
CA ASN A 346 22.31 -16.30 12.73
C ASN A 346 21.10 -15.63 12.06
N ALA A 347 20.58 -16.16 10.94
CA ALA A 347 19.40 -15.57 10.31
C ALA A 347 18.24 -15.47 11.31
N GLY A 348 17.68 -14.24 11.43
CA GLY A 348 16.64 -13.95 12.40
C GLY A 348 16.48 -12.46 12.68
N VAL A 349 15.54 -12.18 13.58
CA VAL A 349 15.19 -10.84 14.05
C VAL A 349 16.00 -10.49 15.29
N PHE A 350 16.67 -9.36 15.29
CA PHE A 350 17.46 -8.85 16.40
C PHE A 350 16.99 -7.46 16.82
N GLY A 351 17.10 -7.18 18.10
CA GLY A 351 16.97 -5.82 18.64
C GLY A 351 18.32 -5.10 18.61
N ILE A 352 18.30 -3.78 18.38
CA ILE A 352 19.48 -2.91 18.53
C ILE A 352 19.43 -2.30 19.92
N ALA A 353 20.35 -2.73 20.79
CA ALA A 353 20.43 -2.19 22.14
C ALA A 353 21.20 -0.87 22.20
N GLN A 354 22.27 -0.73 21.40
CA GLN A 354 23.13 0.46 21.43
C GLN A 354 24.02 0.55 20.18
N VAL A 355 24.26 1.77 19.70
CA VAL A 355 25.38 2.08 18.80
C VAL A 355 26.62 2.23 19.66
N LEU A 356 27.64 1.39 19.46
CA LEU A 356 28.90 1.44 20.20
C LEU A 356 29.89 2.42 19.55
N ASP A 357 30.03 2.33 18.24
CA ASP A 357 30.83 3.23 17.40
C ASP A 357 30.41 3.14 15.92
N ALA A 358 31.23 3.68 15.01
CA ALA A 358 30.92 3.67 13.57
C ALA A 358 30.70 2.26 13.00
N HIS A 359 31.35 1.24 13.55
CA HIS A 359 31.41 -0.10 12.97
C HIS A 359 30.79 -1.19 13.84
N ARG A 360 30.29 -0.85 15.05
CA ARG A 360 29.81 -1.84 16.01
C ARG A 360 28.45 -1.46 16.61
N LEU A 361 27.56 -2.43 16.62
CA LEU A 361 26.28 -2.38 17.33
C LEU A 361 26.25 -3.40 18.45
N ARG A 362 25.64 -3.05 19.58
CA ARG A 362 25.17 -4.04 20.56
C ARG A 362 23.79 -4.50 20.17
N ILE A 363 23.61 -5.82 20.07
CA ILE A 363 22.38 -6.49 19.61
C ILE A 363 21.82 -7.42 20.67
N THR A 364 20.58 -7.81 20.52
CA THR A 364 19.91 -8.84 21.33
C THR A 364 19.02 -9.71 20.44
N PRO A 365 19.04 -11.05 20.59
CA PRO A 365 19.92 -11.85 21.46
C PRO A 365 21.38 -11.82 21.02
N ALA A 366 22.26 -12.45 21.79
CA ALA A 366 23.64 -12.73 21.38
C ALA A 366 23.65 -13.68 20.18
N ALA A 367 24.71 -13.60 19.37
CA ALA A 367 24.86 -14.45 18.18
C ALA A 367 24.88 -15.95 18.51
N TYR A 368 24.19 -16.75 17.73
CA TYR A 368 24.06 -18.19 17.93
C TYR A 368 25.30 -18.97 17.46
N ALA A 369 26.01 -18.42 16.47
CA ALA A 369 27.17 -19.05 15.85
C ALA A 369 28.12 -18.00 15.27
N ASP A 370 29.35 -18.40 14.93
CA ASP A 370 30.25 -17.61 14.11
C ASP A 370 29.70 -17.54 12.68
N SER A 371 29.58 -16.35 12.13
CA SER A 371 29.13 -16.16 10.74
C SER A 371 29.52 -14.80 10.20
N THR A 372 29.58 -14.72 8.88
CA THR A 372 29.60 -13.44 8.13
C THR A 372 28.46 -13.49 7.11
N GLY A 373 27.63 -12.45 7.07
CA GLY A 373 26.47 -12.44 6.18
C GLY A 373 25.82 -11.08 6.08
N SER A 374 24.88 -10.98 5.15
CA SER A 374 24.11 -9.75 4.95
C SER A 374 23.11 -9.55 6.10
N TYR A 375 22.84 -8.29 6.38
CA TYR A 375 21.82 -7.84 7.34
C TYR A 375 21.17 -6.56 6.87
N SER A 376 20.05 -6.22 7.49
CA SER A 376 19.38 -4.94 7.28
C SER A 376 18.90 -4.34 8.59
N ILE A 377 18.80 -3.01 8.62
CA ILE A 377 18.13 -2.26 9.69
C ILE A 377 16.99 -1.50 9.03
N GLY A 378 15.78 -1.93 9.34
CA GLY A 378 14.57 -1.40 8.75
C GLY A 378 14.28 0.03 9.17
N ARG A 379 13.39 0.68 8.44
CA ARG A 379 12.85 2.01 8.74
C ARG A 379 11.39 1.94 9.15
N HIS A 380 10.91 2.98 9.82
CA HIS A 380 9.47 3.18 10.01
C HIS A 380 8.79 3.44 8.66
N SER A 381 7.67 2.77 8.40
CA SER A 381 6.93 2.85 7.13
C SER A 381 5.49 3.31 7.31
N TYR A 382 5.18 3.95 8.43
CA TYR A 382 3.88 4.55 8.73
C TYR A 382 3.94 6.08 8.57
N GLY A 383 2.77 6.70 8.43
CA GLY A 383 2.68 8.14 8.24
C GLY A 383 1.26 8.67 8.35
N LYS A 384 1.13 10.00 8.28
CA LYS A 384 -0.15 10.71 8.41
C LYS A 384 -0.27 11.79 7.34
N PHE A 385 -1.50 12.01 6.86
CA PHE A 385 -1.86 13.21 6.10
C PHE A 385 -3.27 13.68 6.49
N THR A 386 -3.59 14.93 6.15
CA THR A 386 -4.87 15.55 6.49
C THR A 386 -5.52 16.11 5.23
N VAL A 387 -6.84 15.89 5.09
CA VAL A 387 -7.67 16.53 4.04
C VAL A 387 -8.88 17.13 4.73
N ALA A 388 -9.04 18.46 4.62
CA ALA A 388 -10.07 19.24 5.31
C ALA A 388 -10.10 18.95 6.83
N ASN A 389 -11.14 18.28 7.33
CA ASN A 389 -11.32 17.90 8.74
C ASN A 389 -11.14 16.41 8.99
N CYS A 390 -10.40 15.73 8.12
CA CYS A 390 -10.14 14.28 8.21
C CYS A 390 -8.64 14.03 8.31
N ASP A 391 -8.22 13.26 9.31
CA ASP A 391 -6.87 12.73 9.43
C ASP A 391 -6.82 11.27 8.97
N TYR A 392 -5.80 10.94 8.21
CA TYR A 392 -5.54 9.60 7.67
C TYR A 392 -4.22 9.09 8.25
N PHE A 393 -4.27 7.95 8.96
CA PHE A 393 -3.12 7.29 9.54
C PHE A 393 -2.82 6.03 8.75
N LEU A 394 -1.76 6.07 7.94
CA LEU A 394 -1.28 4.91 7.20
C LEU A 394 -0.43 4.06 8.14
N LEU A 395 -0.89 2.89 8.52
CA LEU A 395 -0.20 2.01 9.46
C LEU A 395 0.74 1.04 8.74
N ASP A 396 1.80 0.68 9.44
CA ASP A 396 2.65 -0.47 9.14
C ASP A 396 2.21 -1.65 10.01
N ALA A 397 1.42 -2.52 9.44
CA ALA A 397 0.79 -3.64 10.14
C ALA A 397 1.63 -4.94 10.12
N LYS A 398 2.83 -4.93 9.52
CA LYS A 398 3.66 -6.14 9.39
C LYS A 398 5.00 -6.04 10.12
N SER A 399 5.68 -4.87 10.06
CA SER A 399 7.08 -4.73 10.51
C SER A 399 7.29 -4.91 12.01
N HIS A 400 6.33 -4.51 12.81
CA HIS A 400 6.45 -4.49 14.27
C HIS A 400 5.65 -5.60 14.93
N ARG A 401 4.89 -6.36 14.14
CA ARG A 401 4.03 -7.43 14.64
C ARG A 401 4.86 -8.52 15.30
N GLU A 402 4.56 -8.78 16.59
CA GLU A 402 5.11 -9.91 17.31
C GLU A 402 4.36 -11.20 16.98
N MET A 403 5.04 -12.35 17.16
CA MET A 403 4.40 -13.65 17.07
C MET A 403 3.31 -13.79 18.11
N HIS A 404 2.12 -14.05 17.64
CA HIS A 404 0.96 -14.29 18.48
C HIS A 404 0.96 -15.73 19.03
N ASP A 405 0.12 -15.94 20.02
CA ASP A 405 -0.16 -17.28 20.60
C ASP A 405 -1.56 -17.71 20.15
N PRO A 406 -1.70 -18.63 19.16
CA PRO A 406 -3.01 -19.03 18.66
C PRO A 406 -3.92 -19.66 19.74
N LYS A 407 -3.32 -20.23 20.80
CA LYS A 407 -4.04 -20.81 21.92
C LYS A 407 -4.47 -19.77 22.97
N ASN A 408 -3.86 -18.59 22.92
CA ASN A 408 -4.18 -17.47 23.80
C ASN A 408 -4.07 -16.12 23.07
N PRO A 409 -5.01 -15.80 22.20
CA PRO A 409 -5.00 -14.52 21.45
C PRO A 409 -5.17 -13.29 22.35
N ALA A 410 -5.59 -13.49 23.61
CA ALA A 410 -5.68 -12.43 24.62
C ALA A 410 -4.41 -12.32 25.49
N ARG A 411 -3.31 -12.97 25.10
CA ARG A 411 -2.02 -12.87 25.79
C ARG A 411 -1.58 -11.40 25.86
N LYS A 412 -1.34 -10.94 27.11
CA LYS A 412 -0.96 -9.56 27.36
C LYS A 412 0.46 -9.25 26.94
N GLY A 413 0.68 -7.99 26.56
CA GLY A 413 2.00 -7.43 26.29
C GLY A 413 2.57 -7.76 24.91
N LEU A 414 1.85 -8.48 24.06
CA LEU A 414 2.18 -8.60 22.65
C LEU A 414 1.68 -7.38 21.87
N THR A 415 2.42 -6.99 20.84
CA THR A 415 2.06 -5.82 20.05
C THR A 415 1.96 -6.14 18.56
N PHE A 416 0.99 -5.52 17.91
CA PHE A 416 0.82 -5.51 16.46
C PHE A 416 1.59 -4.34 15.83
N LEU A 417 1.45 -3.16 16.41
CA LEU A 417 2.03 -1.91 15.89
C LEU A 417 3.45 -1.64 16.39
N GLY A 418 3.89 -2.32 17.43
CA GLY A 418 5.07 -1.91 18.18
C GLY A 418 4.79 -0.69 19.06
N ARG A 419 5.63 -0.50 20.08
CA ARG A 419 5.46 0.57 21.07
C ARG A 419 5.44 1.96 20.43
N ASP A 420 6.38 2.22 19.53
CA ASP A 420 6.63 3.57 19.03
C ASP A 420 5.55 4.02 18.04
N GLN A 421 5.10 3.12 17.14
CA GLN A 421 3.99 3.42 16.23
C GLN A 421 2.67 3.60 16.99
N LYS A 422 2.37 2.73 17.97
CA LYS A 422 1.19 2.86 18.81
C LYS A 422 1.17 4.19 19.56
N ALA A 423 2.28 4.55 20.20
CA ALA A 423 2.40 5.82 20.90
C ALA A 423 2.23 7.02 19.96
N TRP A 424 2.88 6.99 18.79
CA TRP A 424 2.72 8.01 17.75
C TRP A 424 1.27 8.16 17.30
N LEU A 425 0.58 7.04 16.99
CA LEU A 425 -0.82 7.04 16.55
C LEU A 425 -1.71 7.73 17.58
N LEU A 426 -1.64 7.27 18.82
CA LEU A 426 -2.51 7.78 19.89
C LEU A 426 -2.20 9.25 20.24
N ASP A 427 -0.95 9.66 20.21
CA ASP A 427 -0.55 11.04 20.47
C ASP A 427 -0.99 11.99 19.35
N GLU A 428 -0.83 11.60 18.09
CA GLU A 428 -1.29 12.38 16.95
C GLU A 428 -2.82 12.53 16.94
N MET A 429 -3.56 11.46 17.26
CA MET A 429 -5.01 11.52 17.35
C MET A 429 -5.48 12.45 18.48
N ARG A 430 -4.84 12.40 19.66
CA ARG A 430 -5.19 13.28 20.80
C ARG A 430 -4.95 14.77 20.49
N ARG A 431 -3.89 15.08 19.75
CA ARG A 431 -3.54 16.47 19.38
C ARG A 431 -4.36 17.02 18.22
N SER A 432 -5.04 16.14 17.49
CA SER A 432 -5.72 16.49 16.24
C SER A 432 -6.97 17.34 16.46
N GLN A 433 -7.15 18.33 15.57
CA GLN A 433 -8.37 19.15 15.46
C GLN A 433 -9.35 18.62 14.39
N SER A 434 -9.04 17.49 13.74
CA SER A 434 -9.93 16.84 12.78
C SER A 434 -11.20 16.32 13.45
N ASP A 435 -12.28 16.24 12.67
CA ASP A 435 -13.57 15.73 13.13
C ASP A 435 -13.66 14.22 12.96
N PHE A 436 -12.91 13.68 11.98
CA PHE A 436 -12.92 12.27 11.60
C PHE A 436 -11.49 11.71 11.54
N PHE A 437 -11.35 10.46 11.96
CA PHE A 437 -10.10 9.72 11.90
C PHE A 437 -10.25 8.48 11.03
N PHE A 438 -9.37 8.33 10.06
CA PHE A 438 -9.26 7.16 9.20
C PHE A 438 -7.96 6.42 9.55
N ILE A 439 -8.09 5.23 10.09
CA ILE A 439 -6.98 4.32 10.43
C ILE A 439 -6.86 3.32 9.28
N VAL A 440 -5.83 3.44 8.47
CA VAL A 440 -5.61 2.56 7.31
C VAL A 440 -4.73 1.40 7.75
N SER A 441 -5.36 0.25 7.96
CA SER A 441 -4.72 -1.02 8.36
C SER A 441 -4.89 -2.03 7.24
N SER A 442 -3.80 -2.61 6.74
CA SER A 442 -3.88 -3.62 5.68
C SER A 442 -4.50 -4.94 6.14
N VAL A 443 -4.69 -5.14 7.44
CA VAL A 443 -5.27 -6.36 8.03
C VAL A 443 -6.55 -6.07 8.81
N ASN A 444 -7.42 -7.08 8.90
CA ASN A 444 -8.75 -6.97 9.50
C ASN A 444 -8.71 -6.76 11.01
N PHE A 445 -9.69 -6.00 11.50
CA PHE A 445 -9.74 -5.63 12.90
C PHE A 445 -10.67 -6.55 13.71
N MET A 446 -11.87 -6.83 13.23
CA MET A 446 -12.88 -7.62 13.94
C MET A 446 -13.04 -9.03 13.38
N ILE A 447 -12.79 -9.25 12.10
CA ILE A 447 -12.96 -10.56 11.47
C ILE A 447 -11.63 -11.31 11.50
N PRO A 448 -11.58 -12.57 11.96
CA PRO A 448 -10.36 -13.37 11.94
C PRO A 448 -10.00 -13.78 10.50
N HIS A 449 -8.71 -13.95 10.25
CA HIS A 449 -8.20 -14.57 9.03
C HIS A 449 -7.65 -15.95 9.39
N SER A 450 -8.50 -16.97 9.34
CA SER A 450 -8.16 -18.31 9.85
C SER A 450 -7.68 -19.29 8.79
N GLY A 451 -7.80 -18.95 7.51
CA GLY A 451 -7.31 -19.78 6.43
C GLY A 451 -7.47 -19.12 5.08
N ALA A 452 -6.83 -19.65 4.05
CA ALA A 452 -7.04 -19.25 2.68
C ALA A 452 -7.40 -20.49 1.85
N GLY A 453 -8.62 -20.52 1.32
CA GLY A 453 -9.04 -21.54 0.39
C GLY A 453 -9.40 -22.89 1.01
N GLY A 454 -9.90 -22.93 2.25
CA GLY A 454 -10.42 -24.15 2.88
C GLY A 454 -9.35 -25.06 3.47
N HIS A 455 -8.18 -24.54 3.80
CA HIS A 455 -7.17 -25.26 4.55
C HIS A 455 -7.47 -25.24 6.04
N GLU A 456 -7.12 -26.32 6.73
CA GLU A 456 -7.24 -26.39 8.18
C GLU A 456 -6.49 -25.23 8.84
N PHE A 457 -7.08 -24.66 9.89
CA PHE A 457 -6.46 -23.66 10.73
C PHE A 457 -5.11 -24.17 11.25
N THR A 458 -4.02 -23.58 10.80
CA THR A 458 -2.68 -23.89 11.28
C THR A 458 -2.25 -22.90 12.36
N GLU A 459 -1.46 -23.37 13.32
CA GLU A 459 -0.89 -22.48 14.34
C GLU A 459 -0.14 -21.32 13.67
N GLY A 460 -0.56 -20.09 13.96
CA GLY A 460 0.05 -18.89 13.42
C GLY A 460 -0.57 -18.32 12.15
N LYS A 461 -1.65 -18.90 11.62
CA LYS A 461 -2.29 -18.40 10.39
C LYS A 461 -3.17 -17.16 10.62
N ASP A 462 -3.78 -16.96 11.81
CA ASP A 462 -4.59 -15.77 12.05
C ASP A 462 -3.72 -14.51 11.94
N GLU A 463 -3.84 -13.80 10.83
CA GLU A 463 -3.07 -12.60 10.54
C GLU A 463 -3.78 -11.33 11.00
N ALA A 464 -5.06 -11.42 11.31
CA ALA A 464 -5.89 -10.30 11.74
C ALA A 464 -5.58 -9.83 13.17
N TRP A 465 -6.12 -8.70 13.56
CA TRP A 465 -6.05 -8.16 14.92
C TRP A 465 -6.72 -9.07 15.97
N THR A 466 -7.52 -10.03 15.52
CA THR A 466 -8.10 -11.08 16.38
C THR A 466 -7.06 -12.00 17.00
N ALA A 467 -5.85 -12.03 16.47
CA ALA A 467 -4.72 -12.76 17.04
C ALA A 467 -4.04 -12.04 18.23
N LEU A 468 -4.26 -10.74 18.39
CA LEU A 468 -3.65 -9.86 19.41
C LEU A 468 -4.72 -9.01 20.12
N LEU A 469 -5.66 -9.70 20.76
CA LEU A 469 -6.87 -9.09 21.33
C LEU A 469 -6.58 -8.05 22.41
N ASP A 470 -5.49 -8.19 23.19
CA ASP A 470 -5.15 -7.24 24.25
C ASP A 470 -4.89 -5.84 23.69
N GLU A 471 -4.04 -5.73 22.66
CA GLU A 471 -3.75 -4.43 22.01
C GLU A 471 -4.95 -3.91 21.22
N ARG A 472 -5.71 -4.80 20.55
CA ARG A 472 -6.93 -4.40 19.83
C ARG A 472 -7.93 -3.72 20.75
N GLU A 473 -8.21 -4.31 21.90
CA GLU A 473 -9.16 -3.75 22.88
C GLU A 473 -8.63 -2.46 23.52
N GLU A 474 -7.30 -2.37 23.76
CA GLU A 474 -6.65 -1.14 24.20
C GLU A 474 -6.89 0.01 23.21
N LEU A 475 -6.71 -0.25 21.90
CA LEU A 475 -6.93 0.73 20.86
C LEU A 475 -8.41 1.15 20.76
N ILE A 476 -9.36 0.21 20.82
CA ILE A 476 -10.79 0.54 20.78
C ILE A 476 -11.14 1.46 21.97
N GLN A 477 -10.67 1.14 23.17
CA GLN A 477 -10.88 1.98 24.34
C GLN A 477 -10.28 3.39 24.17
N ALA A 478 -9.05 3.47 23.64
CA ALA A 478 -8.40 4.75 23.38
C ALA A 478 -9.18 5.58 22.34
N PHE A 479 -9.69 4.95 21.28
CA PHE A 479 -10.49 5.61 20.24
C PHE A 479 -11.82 6.16 20.80
N GLU A 480 -12.49 5.40 21.67
CA GLU A 480 -13.72 5.85 22.34
C GLU A 480 -13.50 7.12 23.19
N THR A 481 -12.32 7.27 23.83
CA THR A 481 -12.03 8.47 24.65
C THR A 481 -11.96 9.76 23.83
N LEU A 482 -11.70 9.67 22.51
CA LEU A 482 -11.61 10.83 21.62
C LEU A 482 -12.97 11.50 21.37
N GLN A 483 -14.08 10.79 21.62
CA GLN A 483 -15.44 11.28 21.41
C GLN A 483 -15.72 11.72 19.95
N LYS A 484 -14.97 11.20 18.99
CA LYS A 484 -15.05 11.46 17.53
C LYS A 484 -15.21 10.14 16.77
N PRO A 485 -15.84 10.15 15.59
CA PRO A 485 -15.88 8.96 14.75
C PRO A 485 -14.48 8.52 14.31
N VAL A 486 -14.21 7.22 14.45
CA VAL A 486 -12.98 6.56 14.02
C VAL A 486 -13.35 5.45 13.04
N PHE A 487 -12.78 5.48 11.85
CA PHE A 487 -13.00 4.54 10.78
C PHE A 487 -11.73 3.74 10.54
N ILE A 488 -11.77 2.44 10.75
CA ILE A 488 -10.67 1.52 10.47
C ILE A 488 -10.91 0.99 9.06
N LEU A 489 -10.05 1.36 8.12
CA LEU A 489 -10.08 0.86 6.75
C LEU A 489 -9.21 -0.37 6.67
N THR A 490 -9.79 -1.52 6.30
CA THR A 490 -9.11 -2.80 6.31
C THR A 490 -9.13 -3.49 4.94
N ALA A 491 -8.37 -4.58 4.82
CA ALA A 491 -8.06 -5.28 3.58
C ALA A 491 -7.95 -6.80 3.79
N ASP A 492 -7.04 -7.49 3.09
CA ASP A 492 -6.57 -8.87 3.27
C ASP A 492 -7.63 -9.96 2.97
N LEU A 493 -8.78 -9.95 3.62
CA LEU A 493 -9.79 -11.02 3.56
C LEU A 493 -10.54 -11.17 2.21
N HIS A 494 -10.15 -10.44 1.17
CA HIS A 494 -10.77 -10.54 -0.15
C HIS A 494 -12.30 -10.44 -0.14
N ASN A 495 -12.87 -9.73 0.84
CA ASN A 495 -14.29 -9.40 0.95
C ASN A 495 -14.47 -7.96 1.40
N SER A 496 -15.60 -7.36 1.01
CA SER A 496 -16.00 -6.03 1.46
C SER A 496 -17.03 -6.15 2.57
N PHE A 497 -16.91 -5.30 3.59
CA PHE A 497 -17.90 -5.25 4.67
C PHE A 497 -17.90 -3.90 5.40
N ALA A 498 -19.01 -3.62 6.07
CA ALA A 498 -19.20 -2.52 6.99
C ALA A 498 -19.58 -3.08 8.36
N ILE A 499 -18.78 -2.80 9.38
CA ILE A 499 -18.97 -3.31 10.74
C ILE A 499 -19.02 -2.16 11.73
N LYS A 500 -20.11 -2.12 12.51
CA LYS A 500 -20.21 -1.24 13.68
C LYS A 500 -19.58 -1.94 14.88
N ILE A 501 -18.47 -1.42 15.38
CA ILE A 501 -17.78 -1.94 16.58
C ILE A 501 -18.38 -1.31 17.84
N THR A 502 -18.51 0.02 17.82
CA THR A 502 -19.19 0.81 18.85
C THR A 502 -19.99 1.93 18.18
N ASP A 503 -20.56 2.85 18.95
CA ASP A 503 -21.24 4.02 18.36
C ASP A 503 -20.29 4.98 17.61
N ARG A 504 -18.97 4.87 17.83
CA ARG A 504 -17.96 5.76 17.25
C ARG A 504 -16.89 5.06 16.45
N VAL A 505 -16.64 3.79 16.73
CA VAL A 505 -15.59 3.03 16.08
C VAL A 505 -16.22 2.06 15.09
N TRP A 506 -15.78 2.14 13.85
CA TRP A 506 -16.29 1.35 12.73
C TRP A 506 -15.13 0.73 11.95
N GLU A 507 -15.36 -0.44 11.40
CA GLU A 507 -14.46 -1.08 10.44
C GLU A 507 -15.12 -1.14 9.07
N PHE A 508 -14.35 -0.79 8.04
CA PHE A 508 -14.76 -0.88 6.64
C PHE A 508 -13.67 -1.58 5.86
N ALA A 509 -13.98 -2.75 5.28
CA ALA A 509 -13.12 -3.42 4.32
C ALA A 509 -13.59 -3.14 2.89
N SER A 510 -12.67 -2.95 1.98
CA SER A 510 -12.96 -2.76 0.56
C SER A 510 -12.00 -3.57 -0.29
N GLY A 511 -12.54 -4.59 -0.91
CA GLY A 511 -11.83 -5.54 -1.77
C GLY A 511 -12.67 -6.79 -2.01
N PRO A 512 -12.12 -7.72 -2.78
CA PRO A 512 -10.90 -7.54 -3.54
C PRO A 512 -11.14 -6.67 -4.77
N LEU A 513 -10.13 -5.92 -5.20
CA LEU A 513 -10.20 -5.23 -6.49
C LEU A 513 -10.06 -6.19 -7.66
N ASN A 514 -9.34 -7.32 -7.45
CA ASN A 514 -9.11 -8.30 -8.52
C ASN A 514 -8.83 -9.74 -8.04
N SER A 515 -8.65 -9.97 -6.75
CA SER A 515 -8.36 -11.31 -6.19
C SER A 515 -9.61 -12.19 -6.12
N VAL A 516 -9.41 -13.50 -5.91
CA VAL A 516 -10.48 -14.45 -5.59
C VAL A 516 -11.02 -14.15 -4.20
N ASN A 517 -12.35 -14.11 -4.02
CA ASN A 517 -12.94 -13.92 -2.71
C ASN A 517 -12.71 -15.13 -1.79
N HIS A 518 -12.56 -14.86 -0.51
CA HIS A 518 -12.53 -15.86 0.56
C HIS A 518 -13.96 -16.35 0.88
N VAL A 519 -14.05 -17.53 1.49
CA VAL A 519 -15.32 -18.09 1.96
C VAL A 519 -15.46 -17.81 3.46
N PRO A 520 -16.43 -17.03 3.90
CA PRO A 520 -16.55 -16.64 5.31
C PRO A 520 -16.62 -17.81 6.29
N ARG A 521 -17.23 -18.94 5.88
CA ARG A 521 -17.28 -20.15 6.71
C ARG A 521 -15.89 -20.71 7.03
N ASP A 522 -15.00 -20.73 6.04
CA ASP A 522 -13.71 -21.43 6.13
C ASP A 522 -12.55 -20.48 6.48
N ASP A 523 -12.64 -19.25 6.01
CA ASP A 523 -11.53 -18.30 6.06
C ASP A 523 -11.73 -17.17 7.08
N GLU A 524 -13.00 -16.88 7.50
CA GLU A 524 -13.34 -15.69 8.27
C GLU A 524 -14.10 -16.01 9.57
N GLY A 525 -13.74 -17.10 10.24
CA GLY A 525 -14.34 -17.51 11.50
C GLY A 525 -15.84 -17.81 11.43
N ASN A 526 -16.33 -18.21 10.25
CA ASN A 526 -17.74 -18.52 10.00
C ASN A 526 -18.69 -17.35 10.34
N ARG A 527 -18.27 -16.11 10.05
CA ARG A 527 -19.11 -14.94 10.28
C ARG A 527 -20.40 -14.97 9.43
N PRO A 528 -21.49 -14.38 9.94
CA PRO A 528 -22.70 -14.21 9.13
C PRO A 528 -22.51 -13.14 8.04
N ALA A 529 -23.45 -13.10 7.09
CA ALA A 529 -23.50 -12.05 6.07
C ALA A 529 -23.79 -10.66 6.69
N THR A 530 -24.70 -10.63 7.66
CA THR A 530 -25.10 -9.43 8.43
C THR A 530 -25.52 -9.84 9.83
N GLY A 531 -25.55 -8.87 10.76
CA GLY A 531 -25.98 -9.06 12.13
C GLY A 531 -24.84 -9.20 13.13
N LEU A 532 -25.17 -9.65 14.34
CA LEU A 532 -24.22 -9.71 15.44
C LEU A 532 -23.18 -10.82 15.24
N PHE A 533 -21.94 -10.48 15.49
CA PHE A 533 -20.81 -11.40 15.43
C PHE A 533 -19.92 -11.24 16.68
N GLN A 534 -19.57 -12.38 17.29
CA GLN A 534 -18.69 -12.41 18.45
C GLN A 534 -17.23 -12.49 18.01
N SER A 535 -16.44 -11.44 18.29
CA SER A 535 -15.02 -11.35 17.97
C SER A 535 -14.20 -11.21 19.25
N GLY A 536 -13.70 -12.32 19.76
CA GLY A 536 -13.03 -12.36 21.06
C GLY A 536 -13.97 -11.89 22.18
N PRO A 537 -13.57 -10.92 23.03
CA PRO A 537 -14.40 -10.43 24.12
C PRO A 537 -15.54 -9.50 23.68
N ARG A 538 -15.60 -9.12 22.40
CA ARG A 538 -16.51 -8.07 21.90
C ARG A 538 -17.52 -8.63 20.90
N THR A 539 -18.77 -8.17 21.01
CA THR A 539 -19.78 -8.35 19.96
C THR A 539 -19.80 -7.12 19.07
N CYS A 540 -19.71 -7.31 17.75
CA CYS A 540 -19.87 -6.25 16.75
C CYS A 540 -21.11 -6.51 15.88
N ASP A 541 -21.54 -5.50 15.11
CA ASP A 541 -22.70 -5.60 14.21
C ASP A 541 -22.22 -5.44 12.76
N ILE A 542 -22.27 -6.53 12.00
CA ILE A 542 -22.00 -6.55 10.56
C ILE A 542 -23.21 -5.94 9.86
N ARG A 543 -23.09 -4.69 9.42
CA ARG A 543 -24.15 -3.94 8.77
C ARG A 543 -24.41 -4.43 7.34
N TRP A 544 -23.35 -4.80 6.67
CA TRP A 544 -23.36 -5.33 5.31
C TRP A 544 -22.05 -6.05 5.01
N SER A 545 -22.11 -7.03 4.11
CA SER A 545 -20.89 -7.64 3.54
C SER A 545 -21.15 -8.24 2.15
N SER A 546 -20.07 -8.31 1.34
CA SER A 546 -20.01 -9.12 0.12
C SER A 546 -19.86 -10.60 0.49
N TYR A 547 -20.96 -11.26 0.85
CA TYR A 547 -20.91 -12.62 1.37
C TYR A 547 -20.83 -13.66 0.25
N ILE A 548 -19.79 -14.51 0.31
CA ILE A 548 -19.59 -15.60 -0.64
C ILE A 548 -20.17 -16.89 -0.07
N LEU A 549 -21.05 -17.54 -0.85
CA LEU A 549 -21.64 -18.82 -0.47
C LEU A 549 -20.56 -19.91 -0.37
N PRO A 550 -20.63 -20.79 0.66
CA PRO A 550 -19.61 -21.81 0.89
C PRO A 550 -19.41 -22.83 -0.24
N ASP A 551 -20.47 -23.09 -0.99
CA ASP A 551 -20.48 -24.15 -2.02
C ASP A 551 -20.06 -23.66 -3.42
N LEU A 552 -19.65 -22.40 -3.55
CA LEU A 552 -19.12 -21.89 -4.81
C LEU A 552 -17.72 -22.42 -5.08
N GLU A 553 -17.50 -22.93 -6.27
CA GLU A 553 -16.17 -23.29 -6.75
C GLU A 553 -15.24 -22.06 -6.78
N ARG A 554 -13.93 -22.26 -6.56
CA ARG A 554 -12.96 -21.17 -6.53
C ARG A 554 -13.04 -20.26 -7.76
N SER A 555 -13.20 -20.81 -8.95
CA SER A 555 -13.35 -20.07 -10.22
C SER A 555 -14.60 -19.20 -10.30
N GLN A 556 -15.58 -19.44 -9.44
CA GLN A 556 -16.83 -18.69 -9.34
C GLN A 556 -16.77 -17.58 -8.27
N ARG A 557 -15.72 -17.53 -7.47
CA ARG A 557 -15.54 -16.56 -6.38
C ARG A 557 -14.78 -15.31 -6.83
N MET A 558 -15.26 -14.66 -7.88
CA MET A 558 -14.55 -13.51 -8.49
C MET A 558 -15.48 -12.30 -8.54
N TYR A 559 -15.80 -11.77 -7.36
CA TYR A 559 -16.69 -10.63 -7.17
C TYR A 559 -15.88 -9.43 -6.68
N PRO A 560 -15.32 -8.61 -7.60
CA PRO A 560 -14.56 -7.44 -7.21
C PRO A 560 -15.50 -6.33 -6.71
N TYR A 561 -15.06 -5.62 -5.67
CA TYR A 561 -15.75 -4.46 -5.12
C TYR A 561 -14.78 -3.30 -4.92
N TYR A 562 -15.32 -2.08 -4.94
CA TYR A 562 -14.60 -0.89 -4.48
C TYR A 562 -15.51 -0.01 -3.62
N CYS A 563 -14.90 0.78 -2.74
CA CYS A 563 -15.63 1.73 -1.90
C CYS A 563 -15.23 3.16 -2.24
N VAL A 564 -16.24 4.02 -2.37
CA VAL A 564 -16.08 5.47 -2.45
C VAL A 564 -16.57 6.09 -1.15
N VAL A 565 -15.72 6.89 -0.53
CA VAL A 565 -16.04 7.61 0.70
C VAL A 565 -16.30 9.06 0.38
N GLN A 566 -17.48 9.55 0.74
CA GLN A 566 -17.87 10.95 0.58
C GLN A 566 -17.89 11.64 1.94
N VAL A 567 -17.21 12.76 2.04
CA VAL A 567 -17.21 13.63 3.23
C VAL A 567 -18.03 14.86 2.94
N ASN A 568 -19.11 15.04 3.70
CA ASN A 568 -20.02 16.16 3.60
C ASN A 568 -19.83 17.12 4.78
N ASN A 569 -19.19 18.24 4.51
CA ASN A 569 -18.83 19.26 5.50
C ASN A 569 -19.65 20.52 5.38
N VAL A 570 -20.11 20.86 4.17
CA VAL A 570 -20.73 22.15 3.85
C VAL A 570 -21.87 21.97 2.86
N HIS A 571 -22.80 22.91 2.90
CA HIS A 571 -23.78 23.13 1.83
C HIS A 571 -23.64 24.55 1.26
N ASN A 572 -24.07 24.72 0.02
CA ASN A 572 -24.14 26.03 -0.59
C ASN A 572 -25.49 26.67 -0.25
N MET A 573 -25.44 27.84 0.37
CA MET A 573 -26.61 28.66 0.62
C MET A 573 -26.62 29.83 -0.39
N PRO A 574 -27.49 29.82 -1.40
CA PRO A 574 -27.58 30.89 -2.39
C PRO A 574 -27.87 32.25 -1.72
N GLN A 575 -27.23 33.30 -2.20
CA GLN A 575 -27.48 34.66 -1.73
C GLN A 575 -28.47 35.36 -2.66
N GLN A 576 -29.28 36.27 -2.13
CA GLN A 576 -30.27 37.02 -2.90
C GLN A 576 -29.66 37.90 -4.03
N LEU A 577 -28.42 38.34 -3.84
CA LEU A 577 -27.69 39.14 -4.82
C LEU A 577 -26.76 38.32 -5.73
N GLY A 578 -26.93 37.00 -5.74
CA GLY A 578 -26.05 36.07 -6.45
C GLY A 578 -24.78 35.72 -5.66
N GLY A 579 -24.07 34.71 -6.14
CA GLY A 579 -22.88 34.16 -5.49
C GLY A 579 -23.14 32.91 -4.63
N THR A 580 -22.07 32.35 -4.10
CA THR A 580 -22.10 31.17 -3.25
C THR A 580 -21.70 31.51 -1.82
N ARG A 581 -22.43 30.95 -0.86
CA ARG A 581 -22.04 30.99 0.54
C ARG A 581 -21.92 29.58 1.05
N TRP A 582 -20.71 29.18 1.42
CA TRP A 582 -20.45 27.85 2.00
C TRP A 582 -20.76 27.88 3.49
N VAL A 583 -21.75 27.11 3.91
CA VAL A 583 -22.18 26.98 5.31
C VAL A 583 -21.79 25.61 5.81
N ALA A 584 -21.00 25.57 6.87
CA ALA A 584 -20.59 24.31 7.49
C ALA A 584 -21.79 23.63 8.16
N TYR A 585 -21.91 22.31 7.97
CA TYR A 585 -22.88 21.53 8.74
C TYR A 585 -22.49 21.51 10.22
N PRO A 586 -23.45 21.68 11.14
CA PRO A 586 -23.20 21.52 12.57
C PRO A 586 -22.65 20.13 12.91
N HIS A 587 -23.06 19.13 12.12
CA HIS A 587 -22.66 17.73 12.24
C HIS A 587 -22.24 17.21 10.87
N PRO A 588 -20.96 17.36 10.50
CA PRO A 588 -20.43 16.78 9.28
C PRO A 588 -20.68 15.28 9.21
N GLN A 589 -20.73 14.73 7.99
CA GLN A 589 -21.05 13.33 7.73
C GLN A 589 -20.01 12.70 6.82
N VAL A 590 -19.78 11.40 7.06
CA VAL A 590 -19.02 10.52 6.16
C VAL A 590 -19.97 9.44 5.66
N ILE A 591 -19.96 9.21 4.35
CA ILE A 591 -20.79 8.21 3.67
C ILE A 591 -19.85 7.23 2.97
N PHE A 592 -19.88 5.97 3.37
CA PHE A 592 -19.22 4.87 2.69
C PHE A 592 -20.17 4.29 1.67
N GLN A 593 -19.73 4.16 0.41
CA GLN A 593 -20.55 3.70 -0.70
C GLN A 593 -19.83 2.57 -1.43
N TYR A 594 -20.42 1.37 -1.43
CA TYR A 594 -19.88 0.18 -2.06
C TYR A 594 -20.49 -0.04 -3.43
N TYR A 595 -19.65 -0.42 -4.39
CA TYR A 595 -20.02 -0.64 -5.78
C TYR A 595 -19.46 -1.97 -6.27
N ASP A 596 -20.24 -2.64 -7.14
CA ASP A 596 -19.75 -3.78 -7.92
C ASP A 596 -18.61 -3.32 -8.85
N GLY A 597 -17.46 -3.98 -8.77
CA GLY A 597 -16.26 -3.57 -9.51
C GLY A 597 -16.34 -3.83 -11.01
N ARG A 598 -17.27 -4.68 -11.50
CA ARG A 598 -17.44 -4.96 -12.93
C ARG A 598 -18.43 -4.01 -13.58
N THR A 599 -19.54 -3.76 -12.90
CA THR A 599 -20.67 -3.01 -13.46
C THR A 599 -20.68 -1.55 -13.04
N GLY A 600 -20.15 -1.23 -11.87
CA GLY A 600 -20.30 0.09 -11.21
C GLY A 600 -21.65 0.23 -10.49
N GLU A 601 -22.41 -0.86 -10.36
CA GLU A 601 -23.71 -0.83 -9.72
C GLU A 601 -23.57 -0.63 -8.21
N PHE A 602 -24.37 0.29 -7.67
CA PHE A 602 -24.41 0.58 -6.24
C PHE A 602 -24.95 -0.62 -5.46
N GLN A 603 -24.26 -0.99 -4.38
CA GLN A 603 -24.61 -2.13 -3.54
C GLN A 603 -25.09 -1.74 -2.15
N TYR A 604 -24.36 -0.85 -1.48
CA TYR A 604 -24.63 -0.48 -0.09
C TYR A 604 -24.06 0.88 0.26
N SER A 605 -24.68 1.56 1.22
CA SER A 605 -24.06 2.71 1.88
C SER A 605 -24.33 2.75 3.38
N GLU A 606 -23.33 3.25 4.13
CA GLU A 606 -23.44 3.57 5.55
C GLU A 606 -23.09 5.05 5.74
N THR A 607 -23.91 5.75 6.54
CA THR A 607 -23.71 7.18 6.83
C THR A 607 -23.45 7.38 8.31
N ILE A 608 -22.32 7.97 8.64
CA ILE A 608 -21.91 8.26 10.02
C ILE A 608 -21.73 9.77 10.18
N SER A 609 -22.34 10.31 11.24
CA SER A 609 -22.27 11.73 11.60
C SER A 609 -21.48 11.92 12.90
N THR A 610 -20.95 13.14 13.09
CA THR A 610 -20.39 13.54 14.40
C THR A 610 -21.44 13.65 15.50
N GLN A 611 -22.72 13.71 15.16
CA GLN A 611 -23.82 13.69 16.13
C GLN A 611 -24.09 12.24 16.57
N ARG A 612 -24.20 12.01 17.91
CA ARG A 612 -24.76 10.75 18.41
C ARG A 612 -26.22 10.62 17.97
N ALA A 613 -26.60 9.44 17.48
CA ALA A 613 -28.00 9.10 17.39
C ALA A 613 -28.61 9.24 18.80
N LYS A 614 -29.61 10.08 18.95
CA LYS A 614 -30.41 10.08 20.18
C LYS A 614 -31.16 8.73 20.18
N LEU A 615 -30.84 7.86 21.14
CA LEU A 615 -31.61 6.68 21.44
C LEU A 615 -33.03 7.06 21.88
#